data_7127cfe1b5971b27be06de0ed088c297
#
_entry.id   7127cfe1b5971b27be06de0ed088c297
#
_cell.length_a   1.000
_cell.length_b   1.000
_cell.length_c   1.000
_cell.angle_alpha   90.00
_cell.angle_beta   90.00
_cell.angle_gamma   90.00
#
_symmetry.space_group_name_H-M   'P 1'
#
loop_
_entity.id
_entity.type
_entity.pdbx_description
1 polymer ?
#
loop_
_entity_poly.entity_id
_entity_poly.type
_entity_poly.pdbx_seq_one_letter_code
_entity_poly.pdbx_strand_id
1 'polypeptide(L)'
;MDGFSKKLGATTATYCESGTRTVDYERMKRDGFDYADFSGLTGTPGGFLDLPDEELIAALKEEKVKAEMAGITFSQVHGIWPTDDTTEEKRKVTLERSKRAVMGAAALDGKYLIVHPIMPYGWGGPEDADEAERLNAEFLTELCAYAEGYGIGICLENMPFKSQRISGIERISALVKRLDLKNLFICLDTGHVNVLGGDMLEAVRVCGDKLKTLHVHDNHGADHHLLPYMGKINWKRFTDALKECSYEGVFSSEVKVGGRENAEIRDKMLTFHAEIIRRVAEL
;
A
#
# COMPACT_ATOMS: atom_id res chain seq x y z
N MET A 1 7.56 -7.99 23.29
CA MET A 1 6.38 -7.10 23.11
C MET A 1 6.32 -6.77 21.63
N ASP A 2 5.19 -7.04 21.02
CA ASP A 2 5.03 -7.01 19.57
C ASP A 2 5.05 -5.56 19.07
N GLY A 3 6.14 -5.17 18.42
CA GLY A 3 6.40 -3.78 18.02
C GLY A 3 5.31 -3.19 17.12
N PHE A 4 4.72 -4.01 16.21
CA PHE A 4 3.69 -3.56 15.28
C PHE A 4 2.32 -3.32 15.94
N SER A 5 1.96 -4.02 17.02
CA SER A 5 0.66 -3.87 17.69
C SER A 5 0.42 -2.46 18.27
N LYS A 6 1.49 -1.69 18.42
CA LYS A 6 1.45 -0.29 18.87
C LYS A 6 1.60 0.74 17.75
N LYS A 7 1.78 0.28 16.52
CA LYS A 7 1.96 1.14 15.34
C LYS A 7 0.78 0.93 14.39
N LEU A 8 -0.32 1.59 14.66
CA LEU A 8 -1.53 1.47 13.84
C LEU A 8 -1.58 2.58 12.79
N GLY A 9 -1.86 2.18 11.56
CA GLY A 9 -2.03 3.07 10.43
C GLY A 9 -3.30 2.75 9.63
N ALA A 10 -3.71 3.70 8.80
CA ALA A 10 -4.79 3.51 7.86
C ALA A 10 -4.55 4.31 6.57
N THR A 11 -5.16 3.86 5.46
CA THR A 11 -5.14 4.64 4.22
C THR A 11 -5.90 5.96 4.40
N THR A 12 -5.32 7.05 3.90
CA THR A 12 -5.98 8.35 3.91
C THR A 12 -7.28 8.35 3.10
N ALA A 13 -7.43 7.46 2.11
CA ALA A 13 -8.67 7.31 1.34
C ALA A 13 -9.90 7.00 2.23
N THR A 14 -9.71 6.26 3.33
CA THR A 14 -10.78 5.98 4.30
C THR A 14 -11.23 7.23 5.04
N TYR A 15 -10.34 8.16 5.28
CA TYR A 15 -10.58 9.40 6.04
C TYR A 15 -10.79 10.66 5.18
N CYS A 16 -10.87 10.50 3.86
CA CYS A 16 -11.25 11.61 2.99
C CYS A 16 -12.72 12.00 3.22
N GLU A 17 -12.97 13.30 3.26
CA GLU A 17 -14.32 13.86 3.25
C GLU A 17 -15.05 13.48 1.96
N SER A 18 -16.36 13.26 2.05
CA SER A 18 -17.18 12.84 0.90
C SER A 18 -17.09 13.84 -0.25
N GLY A 19 -16.69 13.35 -1.42
CA GLY A 19 -16.59 14.14 -2.64
C GLY A 19 -15.40 15.09 -2.72
N THR A 20 -14.48 15.04 -1.74
CA THR A 20 -13.27 15.87 -1.71
C THR A 20 -12.00 15.03 -1.68
N ARG A 21 -10.84 15.70 -1.70
CA ARG A 21 -9.53 15.10 -1.40
C ARG A 21 -8.99 15.53 -0.03
N THR A 22 -9.79 16.24 0.73
CA THR A 22 -9.43 16.68 2.08
C THR A 22 -9.42 15.48 3.02
N VAL A 23 -8.31 15.25 3.67
CA VAL A 23 -8.15 14.18 4.66
C VAL A 23 -8.43 14.74 6.05
N ASP A 24 -9.28 14.06 6.81
CA ASP A 24 -9.54 14.37 8.21
C ASP A 24 -8.51 13.68 9.12
N TYR A 25 -7.31 14.27 9.21
CA TYR A 25 -6.22 13.75 10.05
C TYR A 25 -6.54 13.82 11.55
N GLU A 26 -7.30 14.83 11.99
CA GLU A 26 -7.74 14.92 13.38
C GLU A 26 -8.66 13.76 13.75
N ARG A 27 -9.53 13.36 12.82
CA ARG A 27 -10.37 12.19 12.98
C ARG A 27 -9.53 10.89 13.03
N MET A 28 -8.55 10.72 12.14
CA MET A 28 -7.64 9.57 12.20
C MET A 28 -6.98 9.46 13.56
N LYS A 29 -6.45 10.57 14.08
CA LYS A 29 -5.80 10.60 15.39
C LYS A 29 -6.74 10.27 16.53
N ARG A 30 -7.93 10.87 16.53
CA ARG A 30 -8.98 10.59 17.54
C ARG A 30 -9.39 9.13 17.56
N ASP A 31 -9.45 8.48 16.41
CA ASP A 31 -9.73 7.04 16.27
C ASP A 31 -8.57 6.15 16.75
N GLY A 32 -7.38 6.73 16.97
CA GLY A 32 -6.22 6.04 17.56
C GLY A 32 -5.19 5.55 16.56
N PHE A 33 -5.20 6.06 15.35
CA PHE A 33 -4.11 5.90 14.39
C PHE A 33 -3.01 6.93 14.63
N ASP A 34 -1.77 6.50 14.55
CA ASP A 34 -0.59 7.37 14.61
C ASP A 34 0.08 7.51 13.25
N TYR A 35 -0.26 6.60 12.32
CA TYR A 35 0.35 6.52 11.01
C TYR A 35 -0.70 6.56 9.91
N ALA A 36 -0.29 7.13 8.77
CA ALA A 36 -1.09 7.12 7.55
C ALA A 36 -0.33 6.46 6.39
N ASP A 37 -1.10 5.78 5.55
CA ASP A 37 -0.77 5.45 4.18
C ASP A 37 -1.39 6.51 3.28
N PHE A 38 -0.55 7.35 2.68
CA PHE A 38 -1.03 8.46 1.86
C PHE A 38 -1.47 7.98 0.47
N SER A 39 -2.75 7.99 0.19
CA SER A 39 -3.34 7.54 -1.08
C SER A 39 -3.42 8.62 -2.18
N GLY A 40 -2.93 9.82 -1.91
CA GLY A 40 -3.07 10.95 -2.84
C GLY A 40 -2.20 10.85 -4.12
N LEU A 41 -1.22 9.93 -4.17
CA LEU A 41 -0.34 9.73 -5.31
C LEU A 41 -0.75 8.56 -6.23
N THR A 42 -1.98 8.10 -6.14
CA THR A 42 -2.51 7.02 -7.00
C THR A 42 -2.69 7.40 -8.48
N GLY A 43 -2.43 8.66 -8.85
CA GLY A 43 -2.50 9.09 -10.25
C GLY A 43 -3.91 9.39 -10.76
N THR A 44 -4.86 9.60 -9.86
CA THR A 44 -6.22 10.07 -10.21
C THR A 44 -6.16 11.37 -11.01
N PRO A 45 -6.89 11.50 -12.15
CA PRO A 45 -6.89 12.70 -12.96
C PRO A 45 -7.23 13.97 -12.16
N GLY A 46 -6.48 15.04 -12.40
CA GLY A 46 -6.53 16.31 -11.65
C GLY A 46 -5.96 16.18 -10.22
N GLY A 47 -5.22 15.10 -9.91
CA GLY A 47 -4.55 14.88 -8.62
C GLY A 47 -3.18 15.52 -8.52
N PHE A 48 -2.49 15.24 -7.42
CA PHE A 48 -1.15 15.77 -7.16
C PHE A 48 -0.16 15.48 -8.30
N LEU A 49 -0.19 14.27 -8.88
CA LEU A 49 0.73 13.89 -9.97
C LEU A 49 0.47 14.58 -11.31
N ASP A 50 -0.55 15.41 -11.43
CA ASP A 50 -0.80 16.23 -12.63
C ASP A 50 -0.28 17.68 -12.47
N LEU A 51 0.15 18.08 -11.26
CA LEU A 51 0.76 19.38 -10.98
C LEU A 51 2.20 19.44 -11.53
N PRO A 52 2.73 20.61 -11.89
CA PRO A 52 4.17 20.80 -12.08
C PRO A 52 4.98 20.37 -10.85
N ASP A 53 6.24 19.98 -11.02
CA ASP A 53 7.04 19.40 -9.93
C ASP A 53 7.17 20.32 -8.69
N GLU A 54 7.37 21.62 -8.91
CA GLU A 54 7.47 22.58 -7.81
C GLU A 54 6.15 22.71 -7.04
N GLU A 55 5.02 22.74 -7.75
CA GLU A 55 3.68 22.80 -7.15
C GLU A 55 3.32 21.48 -6.44
N LEU A 56 3.69 20.33 -7.03
CA LEU A 56 3.54 19.02 -6.41
C LEU A 56 4.24 18.97 -5.03
N ILE A 57 5.52 19.36 -5.00
CA ILE A 57 6.32 19.35 -3.78
C ILE A 57 5.74 20.33 -2.74
N ALA A 58 5.33 21.53 -3.16
CA ALA A 58 4.75 22.53 -2.27
C ALA A 58 3.44 22.02 -1.65
N ALA A 59 2.52 21.51 -2.47
CA ALA A 59 1.25 20.99 -2.02
C ALA A 59 1.39 19.79 -1.06
N LEU A 60 2.35 18.87 -1.32
CA LEU A 60 2.58 17.73 -0.44
C LEU A 60 3.27 18.12 0.88
N LYS A 61 4.11 19.15 0.88
CA LYS A 61 4.63 19.72 2.13
C LYS A 61 3.51 20.34 2.98
N GLU A 62 2.52 20.98 2.36
CA GLU A 62 1.33 21.46 3.08
C GLU A 62 0.51 20.31 3.68
N GLU A 63 0.33 19.20 2.94
CA GLU A 63 -0.32 18.00 3.47
C GLU A 63 0.46 17.41 4.64
N LYS A 64 1.80 17.36 4.56
CA LYS A 64 2.66 16.94 5.67
C LYS A 64 2.40 17.78 6.92
N VAL A 65 2.39 19.10 6.79
CA VAL A 65 2.14 20.01 7.93
C VAL A 65 0.78 19.76 8.57
N LYS A 66 -0.28 19.56 7.76
CA LYS A 66 -1.63 19.25 8.28
C LYS A 66 -1.63 17.93 9.08
N ALA A 67 -0.99 16.89 8.55
CA ALA A 67 -0.88 15.60 9.23
C ALA A 67 -0.10 15.71 10.55
N GLU A 68 1.04 16.40 10.55
CA GLU A 68 1.89 16.63 11.73
C GLU A 68 1.15 17.43 12.82
N MET A 69 0.41 18.45 12.44
CA MET A 69 -0.44 19.23 13.40
C MET A 69 -1.48 18.36 14.08
N ALA A 70 -2.01 17.35 13.40
CA ALA A 70 -2.93 16.37 13.98
C ALA A 70 -2.21 15.23 14.73
N GLY A 71 -0.86 15.15 14.68
CA GLY A 71 -0.08 14.09 15.30
C GLY A 71 -0.08 12.79 14.48
N ILE A 72 -0.19 12.87 13.15
CA ILE A 72 -0.11 11.76 12.20
C ILE A 72 1.22 11.81 11.44
N THR A 73 1.84 10.65 11.26
CA THR A 73 3.08 10.48 10.47
C THR A 73 2.81 9.58 9.26
N PHE A 74 3.34 9.93 8.10
CA PHE A 74 3.26 9.07 6.91
C PHE A 74 4.27 7.94 7.01
N SER A 75 3.78 6.72 7.27
CA SER A 75 4.63 5.51 7.31
C SER A 75 4.92 4.97 5.92
N GLN A 76 3.99 5.14 5.02
CA GLN A 76 4.02 4.67 3.64
C GLN A 76 3.17 5.59 2.76
N VAL A 77 3.45 5.56 1.48
CA VAL A 77 2.77 6.35 0.46
C VAL A 77 2.35 5.41 -0.67
N HIS A 78 1.07 5.42 -1.02
CA HIS A 78 0.53 4.59 -2.09
C HIS A 78 0.85 5.21 -3.46
N GLY A 79 1.55 4.46 -4.31
CA GLY A 79 1.93 4.86 -5.65
C GLY A 79 0.78 4.75 -6.67
N ILE A 80 1.13 4.82 -7.94
CA ILE A 80 0.19 4.90 -9.05
C ILE A 80 -0.67 3.63 -9.14
N TRP A 81 -1.99 3.84 -9.24
CA TRP A 81 -2.97 2.79 -9.51
C TRP A 81 -4.28 3.39 -10.09
N PRO A 82 -4.94 2.77 -11.08
CA PRO A 82 -4.44 1.64 -11.88
C PRO A 82 -3.34 2.06 -12.86
N THR A 83 -2.53 1.09 -13.31
CA THR A 83 -1.56 1.28 -14.38
C THR A 83 -2.05 0.61 -15.68
N ASP A 84 -1.66 1.14 -16.83
CA ASP A 84 -1.82 0.50 -18.14
C ASP A 84 -0.42 0.37 -18.76
N ASP A 85 0.13 -0.82 -18.69
CA ASP A 85 1.53 -1.11 -19.02
C ASP A 85 1.68 -1.98 -20.28
N THR A 86 0.61 -2.07 -21.07
CA THR A 86 0.52 -3.01 -22.21
C THR A 86 1.40 -2.65 -23.40
N THR A 87 1.92 -1.43 -23.45
CA THR A 87 2.91 -1.01 -24.48
C THR A 87 4.16 -0.43 -23.83
N GLU A 88 5.26 -0.37 -24.59
CA GLU A 88 6.51 0.24 -24.11
C GLU A 88 6.31 1.72 -23.73
N GLU A 89 5.57 2.48 -24.53
CA GLU A 89 5.28 3.89 -24.27
C GLU A 89 4.52 4.07 -22.96
N LYS A 90 3.51 3.22 -22.70
CA LYS A 90 2.74 3.25 -21.44
C LYS A 90 3.61 2.89 -20.25
N ARG A 91 4.49 1.90 -20.38
CA ARG A 91 5.46 1.56 -19.31
C ARG A 91 6.42 2.70 -19.00
N LYS A 92 6.89 3.43 -20.03
CA LYS A 92 7.68 4.65 -19.83
C LYS A 92 6.90 5.72 -19.05
N VAL A 93 5.63 5.93 -19.37
CA VAL A 93 4.76 6.87 -18.63
C VAL A 93 4.59 6.42 -17.18
N THR A 94 4.33 5.14 -16.93
CA THR A 94 4.23 4.57 -15.57
C THR A 94 5.52 4.81 -14.79
N LEU A 95 6.69 4.58 -15.39
CA LEU A 95 7.97 4.80 -14.73
C LEU A 95 8.18 6.27 -14.37
N GLU A 96 7.95 7.20 -15.31
CA GLU A 96 8.12 8.64 -15.04
C GLU A 96 7.14 9.14 -13.97
N ARG A 97 5.88 8.70 -14.01
CA ARG A 97 4.91 9.03 -12.96
C ARG A 97 5.31 8.41 -11.61
N SER A 98 5.89 7.21 -11.60
CA SER A 98 6.41 6.57 -10.38
C SER A 98 7.60 7.34 -9.81
N LYS A 99 8.51 7.84 -10.64
CA LYS A 99 9.59 8.74 -10.21
C LYS A 99 9.05 10.03 -9.57
N ARG A 100 7.98 10.61 -10.13
CA ARG A 100 7.30 11.77 -9.52
C ARG A 100 6.63 11.40 -8.19
N ALA A 101 6.08 10.18 -8.07
CA ALA A 101 5.56 9.70 -6.80
C ALA A 101 6.66 9.52 -5.74
N VAL A 102 7.90 9.13 -6.13
CA VAL A 102 9.08 9.13 -5.24
C VAL A 102 9.38 10.53 -4.71
N MET A 103 9.38 11.56 -5.58
CA MET A 103 9.56 12.96 -5.15
C MET A 103 8.47 13.38 -4.17
N GLY A 104 7.23 12.99 -4.45
CA GLY A 104 6.08 13.25 -3.58
C GLY A 104 6.20 12.55 -2.23
N ALA A 105 6.61 11.29 -2.20
CA ALA A 105 6.84 10.56 -0.96
C ALA A 105 7.93 11.23 -0.10
N ALA A 106 9.01 11.70 -0.72
CA ALA A 106 10.04 12.45 -0.03
C ALA A 106 9.53 13.81 0.52
N ALA A 107 8.67 14.51 -0.23
CA ALA A 107 8.06 15.76 0.23
C ALA A 107 7.14 15.57 1.44
N LEU A 108 6.50 14.40 1.56
CA LEU A 108 5.69 13.97 2.71
C LEU A 108 6.52 13.46 3.90
N ASP A 109 7.85 13.31 3.74
CA ASP A 109 8.70 12.60 4.71
C ASP A 109 8.28 11.14 4.91
N GLY A 110 7.65 10.57 3.89
CA GLY A 110 7.26 9.18 3.85
C GLY A 110 8.48 8.27 3.71
N LYS A 111 8.49 7.14 4.41
CA LYS A 111 9.63 6.22 4.40
C LYS A 111 9.62 5.27 3.20
N TYR A 112 8.44 4.87 2.76
CA TYR A 112 8.24 3.88 1.73
C TYR A 112 7.23 4.37 0.69
N LEU A 113 7.51 4.08 -0.59
CA LEU A 113 6.55 4.19 -1.68
C LEU A 113 6.10 2.77 -2.06
N ILE A 114 4.80 2.51 -1.98
CA ILE A 114 4.21 1.26 -2.45
C ILE A 114 4.01 1.36 -3.95
N VAL A 115 4.45 0.36 -4.69
CA VAL A 115 4.31 0.25 -6.13
C VAL A 115 3.74 -1.10 -6.51
N HIS A 116 2.97 -1.12 -7.60
CA HIS A 116 2.40 -2.34 -8.14
C HIS A 116 3.31 -2.92 -9.23
N PRO A 117 3.31 -4.23 -9.44
CA PRO A 117 3.97 -4.81 -10.60
C PRO A 117 3.38 -4.21 -11.89
N ILE A 118 4.21 -3.94 -12.87
CA ILE A 118 3.71 -3.64 -14.22
C ILE A 118 3.09 -4.91 -14.82
N MET A 119 1.96 -4.73 -15.51
CA MET A 119 1.14 -5.81 -16.08
C MET A 119 1.16 -5.72 -17.62
N PRO A 120 2.24 -6.17 -18.29
CA PRO A 120 2.43 -5.96 -19.74
C PRO A 120 1.38 -6.69 -20.60
N TYR A 121 0.66 -7.65 -20.03
CA TYR A 121 -0.42 -8.39 -20.69
C TYR A 121 -1.82 -8.00 -20.19
N GLY A 122 -1.92 -6.90 -19.43
CA GLY A 122 -3.16 -6.49 -18.75
C GLY A 122 -3.53 -7.43 -17.58
N TRP A 123 -4.71 -7.25 -17.04
CA TRP A 123 -5.12 -7.93 -15.80
C TRP A 123 -5.77 -9.30 -16.03
N GLY A 124 -6.24 -9.60 -17.22
CA GLY A 124 -7.01 -10.81 -17.53
C GLY A 124 -6.52 -11.62 -18.72
N GLY A 125 -5.50 -11.18 -19.42
CA GLY A 125 -4.97 -11.87 -20.60
C GLY A 125 -4.02 -13.00 -20.26
N PRO A 126 -3.67 -13.84 -21.25
CA PRO A 126 -2.57 -14.81 -21.09
C PRO A 126 -1.27 -14.08 -20.88
N GLU A 127 -0.43 -14.60 -20.00
CA GLU A 127 0.86 -14.01 -19.60
C GLU A 127 2.03 -14.83 -20.17
N ASP A 128 3.02 -14.13 -20.74
CA ASP A 128 4.39 -14.65 -20.78
C ASP A 128 5.05 -14.26 -19.44
N ALA A 129 5.13 -15.21 -18.53
CA ALA A 129 5.58 -14.97 -17.17
C ALA A 129 7.05 -14.57 -17.07
N ASP A 130 7.91 -15.07 -17.98
CA ASP A 130 9.34 -14.77 -17.99
C ASP A 130 9.57 -13.34 -18.50
N GLU A 131 8.83 -12.94 -19.54
CA GLU A 131 8.87 -11.58 -20.05
C GLU A 131 8.27 -10.57 -19.06
N ALA A 132 7.15 -10.90 -18.42
CA ALA A 132 6.58 -10.07 -17.39
C ALA A 132 7.56 -9.85 -16.22
N GLU A 133 8.23 -10.90 -15.77
CA GLU A 133 9.25 -10.80 -14.71
C GLU A 133 10.47 -9.99 -15.14
N ARG A 134 10.93 -10.14 -16.38
CA ARG A 134 12.04 -9.35 -16.94
C ARG A 134 11.71 -7.86 -16.96
N LEU A 135 10.54 -7.50 -17.48
CA LEU A 135 10.08 -6.09 -17.54
C LEU A 135 9.90 -5.48 -16.14
N ASN A 136 9.39 -6.24 -15.19
CA ASN A 136 9.29 -5.80 -13.79
C ASN A 136 10.68 -5.61 -13.15
N ALA A 137 11.64 -6.49 -13.46
CA ALA A 137 13.01 -6.34 -12.99
C ALA A 137 13.67 -5.05 -13.50
N GLU A 138 13.48 -4.71 -14.76
CA GLU A 138 13.97 -3.48 -15.36
C GLU A 138 13.32 -2.25 -14.71
N PHE A 139 11.99 -2.24 -14.62
CA PHE A 139 11.23 -1.16 -13.99
C PHE A 139 11.68 -0.90 -12.54
N LEU A 140 11.77 -1.97 -11.72
CA LEU A 140 12.15 -1.86 -10.32
C LEU A 140 13.60 -1.41 -10.15
N THR A 141 14.52 -1.91 -11.00
CA THR A 141 15.93 -1.51 -10.94
C THR A 141 16.09 0.00 -11.21
N GLU A 142 15.43 0.51 -12.23
CA GLU A 142 15.49 1.93 -12.56
C GLU A 142 14.81 2.81 -11.51
N LEU A 143 13.63 2.39 -11.03
CA LEU A 143 12.91 3.14 -10.01
C LEU A 143 13.66 3.16 -8.66
N CYS A 144 14.24 2.03 -8.25
CA CYS A 144 15.04 1.96 -7.02
C CYS A 144 16.30 2.82 -7.10
N ALA A 145 16.99 2.82 -8.24
CA ALA A 145 18.14 3.70 -8.45
C ALA A 145 17.77 5.19 -8.34
N TYR A 146 16.62 5.58 -8.88
CA TYR A 146 16.10 6.94 -8.73
C TYR A 146 15.72 7.25 -7.27
N ALA A 147 15.02 6.33 -6.61
CA ALA A 147 14.54 6.50 -5.24
C ALA A 147 15.66 6.57 -4.19
N GLU A 148 16.82 5.97 -4.46
CA GLU A 148 17.98 6.04 -3.58
C GLU A 148 18.43 7.50 -3.32
N GLY A 149 18.39 8.35 -4.36
CA GLY A 149 18.71 9.79 -4.25
C GLY A 149 17.76 10.58 -3.34
N TYR A 150 16.59 10.04 -3.06
CA TYR A 150 15.58 10.63 -2.17
C TYR A 150 15.49 9.94 -0.80
N GLY A 151 16.25 8.86 -0.59
CA GLY A 151 16.18 8.08 0.64
C GLY A 151 14.88 7.26 0.80
N ILE A 152 14.14 7.02 -0.29
CA ILE A 152 12.86 6.31 -0.30
C ILE A 152 13.07 4.83 -0.55
N GLY A 153 12.46 3.97 0.30
CA GLY A 153 12.33 2.55 0.04
C GLY A 153 11.14 2.27 -0.90
N ILE A 154 11.35 1.39 -1.87
CA ILE A 154 10.28 0.93 -2.78
C ILE A 154 9.72 -0.38 -2.23
N CYS A 155 8.42 -0.45 -2.01
CA CYS A 155 7.72 -1.66 -1.57
C CYS A 155 6.85 -2.18 -2.71
N LEU A 156 7.22 -3.36 -3.26
CA LEU A 156 6.43 -4.02 -4.30
C LEU A 156 5.28 -4.78 -3.66
N GLU A 157 4.06 -4.52 -4.12
CA GLU A 157 2.84 -5.11 -3.59
C GLU A 157 2.39 -6.34 -4.39
N ASN A 158 1.91 -7.38 -3.70
CA ASN A 158 1.22 -8.50 -4.34
C ASN A 158 -0.20 -8.09 -4.75
N MET A 159 -0.69 -8.65 -5.89
CA MET A 159 -1.94 -8.24 -6.54
C MET A 159 -2.98 -9.39 -6.59
N PRO A 160 -4.28 -9.10 -6.82
CA PRO A 160 -5.33 -10.13 -6.78
C PRO A 160 -5.60 -10.83 -8.14
N PHE A 161 -4.69 -10.73 -9.12
CA PHE A 161 -4.95 -11.18 -10.50
C PHE A 161 -4.51 -12.62 -10.72
N LYS A 162 -5.45 -13.57 -10.69
CA LYS A 162 -5.20 -15.02 -10.84
C LYS A 162 -4.53 -15.43 -12.16
N SER A 163 -4.76 -14.66 -13.22
CA SER A 163 -4.18 -14.90 -14.55
C SER A 163 -2.74 -14.40 -14.70
N GLN A 164 -2.25 -13.60 -13.74
CA GLN A 164 -0.92 -12.99 -13.79
C GLN A 164 -0.04 -13.56 -12.67
N ARG A 165 0.97 -14.35 -13.04
CA ARG A 165 1.85 -15.02 -12.06
C ARG A 165 2.65 -14.04 -11.22
N ILE A 166 2.97 -12.86 -11.78
CA ILE A 166 3.66 -11.79 -11.07
C ILE A 166 2.81 -11.21 -9.91
N SER A 167 1.50 -11.49 -9.85
CA SER A 167 0.62 -11.05 -8.77
C SER A 167 0.87 -11.79 -7.45
N GLY A 168 1.32 -13.04 -7.50
CA GLY A 168 1.47 -13.89 -6.30
C GLY A 168 2.63 -13.45 -5.40
N ILE A 169 2.40 -13.51 -4.08
CA ILE A 169 3.39 -13.08 -3.09
C ILE A 169 4.70 -13.88 -3.17
N GLU A 170 4.64 -15.15 -3.54
CA GLU A 170 5.82 -16.00 -3.72
C GLU A 170 6.70 -15.50 -4.88
N ARG A 171 6.07 -15.07 -5.99
CA ARG A 171 6.78 -14.51 -7.15
C ARG A 171 7.35 -13.14 -6.86
N ILE A 172 6.56 -12.28 -6.22
CA ILE A 172 7.01 -10.96 -5.73
C ILE A 172 8.24 -11.13 -4.83
N SER A 173 8.15 -12.03 -3.84
CA SER A 173 9.25 -12.28 -2.91
C SER A 173 10.50 -12.82 -3.61
N ALA A 174 10.32 -13.76 -4.55
CA ALA A 174 11.44 -14.30 -5.33
C ALA A 174 12.12 -13.22 -6.18
N LEU A 175 11.33 -12.37 -6.84
CA LEU A 175 11.84 -11.25 -7.64
C LEU A 175 12.63 -10.25 -6.78
N VAL A 176 12.05 -9.80 -5.66
CA VAL A 176 12.69 -8.84 -4.75
C VAL A 176 14.00 -9.38 -4.18
N LYS A 177 14.03 -10.66 -3.79
CA LYS A 177 15.24 -11.32 -3.28
C LYS A 177 16.30 -11.52 -4.36
N ARG A 178 15.89 -11.87 -5.58
CA ARG A 178 16.80 -12.04 -6.71
C ARG A 178 17.46 -10.74 -7.15
N LEU A 179 16.71 -9.62 -7.16
CA LEU A 179 17.24 -8.30 -7.50
C LEU A 179 18.19 -7.78 -6.43
N ASP A 180 18.00 -8.15 -5.17
CA ASP A 180 18.83 -7.80 -4.01
C ASP A 180 19.20 -6.31 -3.90
N LEU A 181 18.28 -5.44 -4.33
CA LEU A 181 18.46 -4.00 -4.22
C LEU A 181 18.27 -3.55 -2.77
N LYS A 182 19.11 -2.61 -2.30
CA LYS A 182 19.16 -2.17 -0.90
C LYS A 182 17.87 -1.50 -0.42
N ASN A 183 17.19 -0.80 -1.32
CA ASN A 183 15.97 -0.06 -1.07
C ASN A 183 14.73 -0.69 -1.71
N LEU A 184 14.78 -1.99 -2.12
CA LEU A 184 13.65 -2.74 -2.61
C LEU A 184 13.13 -3.70 -1.53
N PHE A 185 11.84 -3.58 -1.24
CA PHE A 185 11.13 -4.29 -0.19
C PHE A 185 9.77 -4.81 -0.67
N ILE A 186 8.98 -5.34 0.24
CA ILE A 186 7.66 -5.93 -0.05
C ILE A 186 6.60 -5.20 0.77
N CYS A 187 5.49 -4.85 0.11
CA CYS A 187 4.19 -4.61 0.74
C CYS A 187 3.36 -5.89 0.65
N LEU A 188 2.91 -6.41 1.80
CA LEU A 188 2.01 -7.56 1.81
C LEU A 188 0.57 -7.08 1.95
N ASP A 189 -0.23 -7.29 0.89
CA ASP A 189 -1.66 -7.14 0.94
C ASP A 189 -2.34 -8.46 1.32
N THR A 190 -3.06 -8.45 2.45
CA THR A 190 -3.71 -9.64 3.02
C THR A 190 -4.91 -10.10 2.19
N GLY A 191 -5.67 -9.16 1.65
CA GLY A 191 -6.83 -9.47 0.82
C GLY A 191 -6.42 -10.10 -0.49
N HIS A 192 -5.36 -9.63 -1.12
CA HIS A 192 -4.82 -10.17 -2.36
C HIS A 192 -4.29 -11.61 -2.18
N VAL A 193 -3.62 -11.90 -1.05
CA VAL A 193 -3.24 -13.28 -0.70
C VAL A 193 -4.47 -14.18 -0.64
N ASN A 194 -5.54 -13.72 0.06
CA ASN A 194 -6.77 -14.50 0.18
C ASN A 194 -7.52 -14.68 -1.16
N VAL A 195 -7.52 -13.68 -2.05
CA VAL A 195 -8.09 -13.80 -3.41
C VAL A 195 -7.39 -14.89 -4.22
N LEU A 196 -6.08 -15.00 -4.10
CA LEU A 196 -5.29 -16.03 -4.78
C LEU A 196 -5.35 -17.39 -4.09
N GLY A 197 -5.98 -17.50 -2.91
CA GLY A 197 -6.09 -18.74 -2.13
C GLY A 197 -4.83 -19.09 -1.35
N GLY A 198 -3.96 -18.10 -1.10
CA GLY A 198 -2.72 -18.28 -0.35
C GLY A 198 -2.94 -18.44 1.16
N ASP A 199 -1.93 -18.97 1.83
CA ASP A 199 -1.87 -19.10 3.29
C ASP A 199 -1.15 -17.89 3.91
N MET A 200 -1.75 -17.26 4.93
CA MET A 200 -1.19 -16.05 5.54
C MET A 200 0.15 -16.27 6.25
N LEU A 201 0.35 -17.44 6.85
CA LEU A 201 1.62 -17.77 7.50
C LEU A 201 2.75 -17.90 6.48
N GLU A 202 2.50 -18.62 5.40
CA GLU A 202 3.47 -18.79 4.33
C GLU A 202 3.74 -17.48 3.59
N ALA A 203 2.69 -16.66 3.36
CA ALA A 203 2.83 -15.35 2.73
C ALA A 203 3.77 -14.41 3.53
N VAL A 204 3.64 -14.38 4.85
CA VAL A 204 4.56 -13.59 5.70
C VAL A 204 5.98 -14.19 5.69
N ARG A 205 6.08 -15.52 5.82
CA ARG A 205 7.38 -16.22 5.86
C ARG A 205 8.19 -16.05 4.58
N VAL A 206 7.54 -16.11 3.41
CA VAL A 206 8.27 -15.93 2.14
C VAL A 206 8.77 -14.52 1.95
N CYS A 207 8.12 -13.51 2.54
CA CYS A 207 8.62 -12.14 2.52
C CYS A 207 9.88 -11.97 3.39
N GLY A 208 9.90 -12.57 4.58
CA GLY A 208 11.03 -12.49 5.50
C GLY A 208 11.38 -11.05 5.89
N ASP A 209 12.66 -10.72 5.94
CA ASP A 209 13.19 -9.41 6.30
C ASP A 209 12.90 -8.30 5.26
N LYS A 210 12.48 -8.69 4.06
CA LYS A 210 12.05 -7.75 3.01
C LYS A 210 10.64 -7.21 3.25
N LEU A 211 9.83 -7.77 4.16
CA LEU A 211 8.52 -7.23 4.53
C LEU A 211 8.67 -5.91 5.30
N LYS A 212 8.17 -4.81 4.74
CA LYS A 212 8.27 -3.48 5.38
C LYS A 212 6.93 -2.78 5.56
N THR A 213 5.96 -3.05 4.69
CA THR A 213 4.64 -2.42 4.73
C THR A 213 3.54 -3.46 4.58
N LEU A 214 2.35 -3.10 5.02
CA LEU A 214 1.15 -3.94 4.96
C LEU A 214 -0.02 -3.15 4.38
N HIS A 215 -0.87 -3.84 3.62
CA HIS A 215 -2.26 -3.48 3.37
C HIS A 215 -3.16 -4.52 4.02
N VAL A 216 -3.86 -4.11 5.07
CA VAL A 216 -4.68 -5.01 5.89
C VAL A 216 -6.15 -4.79 5.60
N HIS A 217 -6.77 -5.77 4.97
CA HIS A 217 -8.22 -5.83 4.73
C HIS A 217 -8.67 -7.28 4.52
N ASP A 218 -9.98 -7.51 4.58
CA ASP A 218 -10.58 -8.84 4.42
C ASP A 218 -11.40 -8.94 3.14
N ASN A 219 -11.75 -10.15 2.74
CA ASN A 219 -12.65 -10.40 1.62
C ASN A 219 -13.21 -11.83 1.60
N HIS A 220 -14.15 -12.08 0.68
CA HIS A 220 -14.73 -13.39 0.43
C HIS A 220 -14.13 -14.14 -0.78
N GLY A 221 -12.99 -13.68 -1.31
CA GLY A 221 -12.32 -14.26 -2.49
C GLY A 221 -12.40 -13.36 -3.73
N ALA A 222 -12.76 -12.09 -3.54
CA ALA A 222 -12.61 -10.99 -4.48
C ALA A 222 -12.12 -9.76 -3.72
N ASP A 223 -11.55 -8.80 -4.40
CA ASP A 223 -10.92 -7.62 -3.82
C ASP A 223 -11.93 -6.60 -3.27
N HIS A 224 -12.51 -6.91 -2.09
CA HIS A 224 -13.60 -6.15 -1.48
C HIS A 224 -13.16 -5.05 -0.51
N HIS A 225 -11.96 -5.12 0.03
CA HIS A 225 -11.45 -4.26 1.10
C HIS A 225 -12.39 -4.19 2.33
N LEU A 226 -12.87 -5.35 2.79
CA LEU A 226 -13.74 -5.44 3.97
C LEU A 226 -12.97 -5.26 5.27
N LEU A 227 -13.69 -4.91 6.33
CA LEU A 227 -13.15 -4.96 7.69
C LEU A 227 -12.71 -6.41 8.04
N PRO A 228 -11.65 -6.59 8.83
CA PRO A 228 -11.30 -7.87 9.40
C PRO A 228 -12.50 -8.53 10.09
N TYR A 229 -12.57 -9.85 9.98
CA TYR A 229 -13.70 -10.70 10.38
C TYR A 229 -14.99 -10.59 9.55
N MET A 230 -15.03 -9.70 8.57
CA MET A 230 -16.14 -9.65 7.59
C MET A 230 -15.87 -10.50 6.34
N GLY A 231 -14.75 -11.20 6.27
CA GLY A 231 -14.36 -12.10 5.19
C GLY A 231 -13.93 -13.47 5.69
N LYS A 232 -12.85 -14.00 5.11
CA LYS A 232 -12.39 -15.38 5.34
C LYS A 232 -10.97 -15.49 5.91
N ILE A 233 -10.27 -14.36 6.11
CA ILE A 233 -8.88 -14.38 6.57
C ILE A 233 -8.79 -14.84 8.03
N ASN A 234 -7.85 -15.75 8.29
CA ASN A 234 -7.52 -16.16 9.66
C ASN A 234 -6.55 -15.15 10.28
N TRP A 235 -7.09 -14.16 10.97
CA TRP A 235 -6.32 -13.05 11.55
C TRP A 235 -5.33 -13.48 12.61
N LYS A 236 -5.71 -14.45 13.46
CA LYS A 236 -4.79 -15.00 14.46
C LYS A 236 -3.54 -15.62 13.81
N ARG A 237 -3.74 -16.40 12.75
CA ARG A 237 -2.64 -17.01 12.00
C ARG A 237 -1.74 -15.97 11.34
N PHE A 238 -2.34 -14.88 10.82
CA PHE A 238 -1.59 -13.76 10.24
C PHE A 238 -0.75 -13.02 11.29
N THR A 239 -1.34 -12.64 12.43
CA THR A 239 -0.62 -11.92 13.48
C THR A 239 0.44 -12.78 14.16
N ASP A 240 0.20 -14.09 14.33
CA ASP A 240 1.22 -15.02 14.80
C ASP A 240 2.42 -15.07 13.83
N ALA A 241 2.16 -15.08 12.51
CA ALA A 241 3.21 -15.06 11.51
C ALA A 241 4.04 -13.76 11.56
N LEU A 242 3.39 -12.61 11.75
CA LEU A 242 4.10 -11.32 11.92
C LEU A 242 5.00 -11.32 13.16
N LYS A 243 4.54 -11.93 14.27
CA LYS A 243 5.33 -12.10 15.49
C LYS A 243 6.52 -13.01 15.28
N GLU A 244 6.30 -14.18 14.66
CA GLU A 244 7.37 -15.13 14.32
C GLU A 244 8.47 -14.48 13.46
N CYS A 245 8.10 -13.63 12.51
CA CYS A 245 9.05 -12.90 11.64
C CYS A 245 9.58 -11.61 12.25
N SER A 246 9.23 -11.29 13.49
CA SER A 246 9.63 -10.05 14.18
C SER A 246 9.33 -8.80 13.37
N TYR A 247 8.13 -8.72 12.78
CA TYR A 247 7.71 -7.55 12.01
C TYR A 247 7.61 -6.32 12.92
N GLU A 248 8.28 -5.23 12.54
CA GLU A 248 8.30 -3.98 13.31
C GLU A 248 7.66 -2.80 12.57
N GLY A 249 7.11 -3.05 11.37
CA GLY A 249 6.44 -2.01 10.57
C GLY A 249 5.10 -1.59 11.14
N VAL A 250 4.38 -0.78 10.39
CA VAL A 250 3.04 -0.31 10.75
C VAL A 250 1.99 -1.35 10.36
N PHE A 251 1.04 -1.63 11.25
CA PHE A 251 -0.16 -2.40 10.92
C PHE A 251 -1.15 -1.47 10.21
N SER A 252 -1.03 -1.38 8.90
CA SER A 252 -1.71 -0.39 8.07
C SER A 252 -2.99 -0.97 7.45
N SER A 253 -4.13 -0.38 7.80
CA SER A 253 -5.44 -0.77 7.27
C SER A 253 -5.71 -0.13 5.92
N GLU A 254 -6.21 -0.95 4.97
CA GLU A 254 -6.68 -0.49 3.65
C GLU A 254 -8.15 -0.86 3.42
N VAL A 255 -9.00 -0.54 4.37
CA VAL A 255 -10.41 -0.89 4.38
C VAL A 255 -11.26 0.19 3.71
N LYS A 256 -12.25 -0.22 2.92
CA LYS A 256 -13.29 0.67 2.38
C LYS A 256 -14.43 0.81 3.38
N VAL A 257 -14.45 1.93 4.11
CA VAL A 257 -15.55 2.24 5.04
C VAL A 257 -16.69 2.95 4.29
N GLY A 258 -17.91 2.39 4.41
CA GLY A 258 -19.13 2.95 3.81
C GLY A 258 -19.72 4.13 4.60
N GLY A 259 -21.00 4.43 4.35
CA GLY A 259 -21.78 5.43 5.08
C GLY A 259 -21.51 6.88 4.69
N ARG A 260 -20.85 7.12 3.54
CA ARG A 260 -20.47 8.48 3.10
C ARG A 260 -21.65 9.42 2.90
N GLU A 261 -22.83 8.89 2.64
CA GLU A 261 -24.11 9.61 2.47
C GLU A 261 -24.75 10.04 3.79
N ASN A 262 -24.29 9.51 4.94
CA ASN A 262 -24.80 9.81 6.27
C ASN A 262 -23.66 9.96 7.28
N ALA A 263 -23.43 11.19 7.72
CA ALA A 263 -22.31 11.54 8.60
C ALA A 263 -22.32 10.79 9.94
N GLU A 264 -23.50 10.57 10.54
CA GLU A 264 -23.62 9.86 11.81
C GLU A 264 -23.28 8.37 11.66
N ILE A 265 -23.77 7.74 10.59
CA ILE A 265 -23.44 6.33 10.28
C ILE A 265 -21.96 6.20 10.00
N ARG A 266 -21.41 7.11 9.18
CA ARG A 266 -19.97 7.10 8.85
C ARG A 266 -19.11 7.27 10.10
N ASP A 267 -19.48 8.15 11.00
CA ASP A 267 -18.77 8.35 12.28
C ASP A 267 -18.68 7.05 13.09
N LYS A 268 -19.79 6.34 13.24
CA LYS A 268 -19.84 5.05 13.93
C LYS A 268 -19.01 3.98 13.20
N MET A 269 -19.07 3.95 11.87
CA MET A 269 -18.29 2.98 11.08
C MET A 269 -16.79 3.23 11.16
N LEU A 270 -16.33 4.47 11.16
CA LEU A 270 -14.92 4.81 11.34
C LEU A 270 -14.43 4.44 12.74
N THR A 271 -15.20 4.72 13.78
CA THR A 271 -14.88 4.30 15.15
C THR A 271 -14.79 2.78 15.25
N PHE A 272 -15.74 2.05 14.67
CA PHE A 272 -15.72 0.60 14.65
C PHE A 272 -14.54 0.02 13.84
N HIS A 273 -14.21 0.63 12.69
CA HIS A 273 -13.03 0.28 11.92
C HIS A 273 -11.77 0.34 12.78
N ALA A 274 -11.54 1.46 13.46
CA ALA A 274 -10.36 1.62 14.31
C ALA A 274 -10.30 0.63 15.46
N GLU A 275 -11.45 0.33 16.10
CA GLU A 275 -11.53 -0.67 17.16
C GLU A 275 -11.16 -2.07 16.65
N ILE A 276 -11.70 -2.49 15.52
CA ILE A 276 -11.41 -3.80 14.92
C ILE A 276 -9.93 -3.91 14.55
N ILE A 277 -9.34 -2.90 13.90
CA ILE A 277 -7.92 -2.92 13.54
C ILE A 277 -7.03 -3.08 14.76
N ARG A 278 -7.32 -2.34 15.84
CA ARG A 278 -6.58 -2.46 17.10
C ARG A 278 -6.69 -3.88 17.68
N ARG A 279 -7.90 -4.44 17.74
CA ARG A 279 -8.13 -5.79 18.27
C ARG A 279 -7.40 -6.86 17.46
N VAL A 280 -7.36 -6.72 16.14
CA VAL A 280 -6.62 -7.67 15.29
C VAL A 280 -5.12 -7.53 15.51
N ALA A 281 -4.57 -6.33 15.60
CA ALA A 281 -3.14 -6.12 15.85
C ALA A 281 -2.69 -6.66 17.24
N GLU A 282 -3.60 -6.76 18.20
CA GLU A 282 -3.33 -7.27 19.55
C GLU A 282 -3.45 -8.81 19.68
N LEU A 283 -3.93 -9.55 18.66
CA LEU A 283 -4.06 -11.00 18.68
C LEU A 283 -2.70 -11.69 18.85
#